data_40d49e529146cc029124a91868e9d3d5
#
_entry.id   40d49e529146cc029124a91868e9d3d5
#
_cell.length_a   1.000
_cell.length_b   1.000
_cell.length_c   1.000
_cell.angle_alpha   90.00
_cell.angle_beta   90.00
_cell.angle_gamma   90.00
#
_symmetry.space_group_name_H-M   'P 1'
#
loop_
_entity.id
_entity.type
_entity.pdbx_description
1 polymer ?
#
loop_
_entity_poly.entity_id
_entity_poly.type
_entity_poly.pdbx_seq_one_letter_code
_entity_poly.pdbx_strand_id
1 'polypeptide(L)'
;LKYEAPPDEQNFPMVMEMLRAGEVREDDDSYVSPLDELFDRLEMVNPEHIALKYYRDYHSGSAKTLKSIQITLAARLEKFNLESLAGLTATDELNLPSLGEKKVALFALIPDNDTSFNFLVSILYTQLFQQLFYLADHKYGGSLPVHCHFIMDEFANVSLPDDFDKILSVMRSRGVSVSIILQNLAQLKALFEKQWESI
;
A
#
# COMPACT_ATOMS: atom_id res chain seq x y z
N LEU A 1 11.88 8.92 -4.47
CA LEU A 1 11.86 7.77 -5.37
C LEU A 1 10.97 8.03 -6.59
N LYS A 2 9.66 8.16 -6.45
CA LYS A 2 8.71 8.21 -7.57
C LYS A 2 9.06 9.19 -8.70
N TYR A 3 9.70 10.32 -8.39
CA TYR A 3 9.96 11.38 -9.36
C TYR A 3 11.42 11.48 -9.81
N GLU A 4 12.35 10.99 -8.99
CA GLU A 4 13.79 11.21 -9.17
C GLU A 4 14.59 9.93 -9.37
N ALA A 5 14.07 8.78 -8.94
CA ALA A 5 14.76 7.51 -9.11
C ALA A 5 14.42 6.84 -10.45
N PRO A 6 15.35 6.07 -11.04
CA PRO A 6 15.06 5.25 -12.20
C PRO A 6 13.95 4.21 -11.87
N PRO A 7 13.20 3.72 -12.87
CA PRO A 7 12.05 2.84 -12.63
C PRO A 7 12.35 1.56 -11.83
N ASP A 8 13.53 1.00 -11.99
CA ASP A 8 14.00 -0.20 -11.28
C ASP A 8 14.30 0.05 -9.79
N GLU A 9 14.48 1.29 -9.38
CA GLU A 9 14.64 1.71 -7.99
C GLU A 9 13.34 2.21 -7.36
N GLN A 10 12.25 2.36 -8.11
CA GLN A 10 10.95 2.81 -7.61
C GLN A 10 10.18 1.67 -6.94
N ASN A 11 10.78 1.02 -5.97
CA ASN A 11 10.27 -0.16 -5.29
C ASN A 11 10.37 -0.04 -3.76
N PHE A 12 9.76 -0.99 -3.05
CA PHE A 12 9.74 -0.96 -1.59
C PHE A 12 11.09 -1.29 -0.94
N PRO A 13 11.92 -2.21 -1.45
CA PRO A 13 13.29 -2.40 -0.98
C PRO A 13 14.10 -1.11 -0.94
N MET A 14 13.99 -0.25 -1.95
CA MET A 14 14.68 1.05 -1.96
C MET A 14 14.15 2.00 -0.88
N VAL A 15 12.85 1.97 -0.56
CA VAL A 15 12.31 2.71 0.60
C VAL A 15 12.98 2.26 1.89
N MET A 16 13.19 0.95 2.07
CA MET A 16 13.90 0.42 3.25
C MET A 16 15.35 0.86 3.32
N GLU A 17 16.05 0.90 2.17
CA GLU A 17 17.42 1.43 2.10
C GLU A 17 17.47 2.92 2.46
N MET A 18 16.54 3.73 1.96
CA MET A 18 16.46 5.15 2.31
C MET A 18 16.22 5.36 3.82
N LEU A 19 15.37 4.53 4.44
CA LEU A 19 15.13 4.59 5.88
C LEU A 19 16.41 4.28 6.68
N ARG A 20 17.20 3.31 6.24
CA ARG A 20 18.51 3.01 6.86
C ARG A 20 19.52 4.13 6.64
N ALA A 21 19.52 4.71 5.44
CA ALA A 21 20.40 5.82 5.07
C ALA A 21 20.10 7.11 5.85
N GLY A 22 18.90 7.25 6.42
CA GLY A 22 18.47 8.41 7.22
C GLY A 22 18.76 8.27 8.71
N GLU A 23 19.81 7.54 9.12
CA GLU A 23 20.16 7.36 10.54
C GLU A 23 20.29 8.70 11.28
N VAL A 24 19.64 8.80 12.45
CA VAL A 24 19.75 9.95 13.35
C VAL A 24 20.65 9.60 14.53
N ARG A 25 21.62 10.47 14.85
CA ARG A 25 22.50 10.34 16.02
C ARG A 25 22.11 11.37 17.08
N GLU A 26 21.84 10.90 18.30
CA GLU A 26 21.43 11.75 19.41
C GLU A 26 22.63 12.46 20.08
N ASP A 27 23.81 11.92 19.88
CA ASP A 27 25.09 12.37 20.47
C ASP A 27 25.88 13.30 19.56
N ASP A 28 25.45 13.53 18.34
CA ASP A 28 26.11 14.37 17.34
C ASP A 28 25.10 15.14 16.50
N ASP A 29 24.80 16.36 16.93
CA ASP A 29 23.87 17.26 16.21
C ASP A 29 24.46 17.76 14.87
N SER A 30 25.72 17.52 14.60
CA SER A 30 26.38 17.91 13.33
C SER A 30 26.43 16.78 12.33
N TYR A 31 25.93 15.56 12.70
CA TYR A 31 25.95 14.42 11.82
C TYR A 31 24.99 14.62 10.64
N VAL A 32 25.54 14.50 9.45
CA VAL A 32 24.79 14.52 8.17
C VAL A 32 24.69 13.09 7.67
N SER A 33 23.48 12.58 7.55
CA SER A 33 23.23 11.24 7.04
C SER A 33 23.34 11.19 5.50
N PRO A 34 23.56 10.01 4.88
CA PRO A 34 23.49 9.88 3.42
C PRO A 34 22.14 10.31 2.83
N LEU A 35 21.06 10.21 3.60
CA LEU A 35 19.75 10.69 3.18
C LEU A 35 19.68 12.21 3.17
N ASP A 36 20.30 12.90 4.14
CA ASP A 36 20.40 14.35 4.16
C ASP A 36 21.14 14.86 2.92
N GLU A 37 22.30 14.26 2.59
CA GLU A 37 23.05 14.60 1.39
C GLU A 37 22.23 14.43 0.09
N LEU A 38 21.36 13.43 0.05
CA LEU A 38 20.47 13.20 -1.11
C LEU A 38 19.43 14.32 -1.22
N PHE A 39 18.86 14.75 -0.11
CA PHE A 39 17.87 15.83 -0.10
C PHE A 39 18.51 17.19 -0.35
N ASP A 40 19.75 17.43 0.11
CA ASP A 40 20.52 18.64 -0.21
C ASP A 40 20.78 18.75 -1.72
N ARG A 41 21.16 17.64 -2.37
CA ARG A 41 21.30 17.59 -3.83
C ARG A 41 19.99 17.86 -4.55
N LEU A 42 18.87 17.30 -4.06
CA LEU A 42 17.56 17.56 -4.63
C LEU A 42 17.18 19.04 -4.50
N GLU A 43 17.49 19.67 -3.36
CA GLU A 43 17.22 21.09 -3.14
C GLU A 43 17.99 21.99 -4.11
N MET A 44 19.24 21.65 -4.44
CA MET A 44 20.03 22.37 -5.42
C MET A 44 19.45 22.31 -6.84
N VAL A 45 18.81 21.19 -7.21
CA VAL A 45 18.26 20.96 -8.54
C VAL A 45 16.82 21.46 -8.64
N ASN A 46 16.00 21.22 -7.62
CA ASN A 46 14.58 21.54 -7.59
C ASN A 46 14.12 21.95 -6.19
N PRO A 47 14.35 23.22 -5.78
CA PRO A 47 14.06 23.70 -4.43
C PRO A 47 12.58 23.67 -4.04
N GLU A 48 11.67 23.65 -5.03
CA GLU A 48 10.22 23.57 -4.82
C GLU A 48 9.69 22.14 -4.83
N HIS A 49 10.55 21.13 -4.85
CA HIS A 49 10.11 19.74 -4.88
C HIS A 49 9.30 19.36 -3.62
N ILE A 50 8.15 18.74 -3.82
CA ILE A 50 7.22 18.40 -2.72
C ILE A 50 7.87 17.59 -1.60
N ALA A 51 8.81 16.70 -1.93
CA ALA A 51 9.50 15.87 -0.95
C ALA A 51 10.35 16.69 0.03
N LEU A 52 10.92 17.81 -0.41
CA LEU A 52 11.69 18.71 0.45
C LEU A 52 10.85 19.32 1.56
N LYS A 53 9.59 19.67 1.26
CA LYS A 53 8.65 20.18 2.26
C LYS A 53 8.46 19.18 3.39
N TYR A 54 8.12 17.92 3.06
CA TYR A 54 7.92 16.87 4.05
C TYR A 54 9.22 16.51 4.79
N TYR A 55 10.34 16.56 4.10
CA TYR A 55 11.64 16.29 4.72
C TYR A 55 12.01 17.36 5.75
N ARG A 56 11.82 18.64 5.43
CA ARG A 56 12.03 19.76 6.37
C ARG A 56 11.08 19.68 7.57
N ASP A 57 9.80 19.34 7.33
CA ASP A 57 8.81 19.15 8.41
C ASP A 57 9.28 18.02 9.35
N TYR A 58 9.77 16.91 8.81
CA TYR A 58 10.34 15.81 9.58
C TYR A 58 11.53 16.31 10.43
N HIS A 59 12.49 17.02 9.85
CA HIS A 59 13.70 17.54 10.53
C HIS A 59 13.42 18.70 11.51
N SER A 60 12.22 19.22 11.58
CA SER A 60 11.85 20.23 12.58
C SER A 60 11.78 19.68 14.02
N GLY A 61 11.75 18.38 14.18
CA GLY A 61 11.78 17.69 15.48
C GLY A 61 13.19 17.61 16.10
N SER A 62 13.24 17.39 17.42
CA SER A 62 14.52 17.10 18.09
C SER A 62 15.09 15.74 17.65
N ALA A 63 16.43 15.58 17.70
CA ALA A 63 17.10 14.32 17.35
C ALA A 63 16.48 13.11 18.08
N LYS A 64 16.14 13.24 19.36
CA LYS A 64 15.47 12.21 20.15
C LYS A 64 14.09 11.84 19.57
N THR A 65 13.33 12.84 19.13
CA THR A 65 12.00 12.61 18.49
C THR A 65 12.17 11.89 17.16
N LEU A 66 13.10 12.35 16.33
CA LEU A 66 13.39 11.71 15.04
C LEU A 66 13.84 10.26 15.21
N LYS A 67 14.72 9.99 16.18
CA LYS A 67 15.14 8.61 16.49
C LYS A 67 13.97 7.72 16.90
N SER A 68 13.06 8.24 17.73
CA SER A 68 11.86 7.50 18.14
C SER A 68 10.93 7.19 16.96
N ILE A 69 10.77 8.15 16.04
CA ILE A 69 10.01 7.97 14.79
C ILE A 69 10.67 6.87 13.93
N GLN A 70 11.99 6.92 13.75
CA GLN A 70 12.73 5.92 12.97
C GLN A 70 12.59 4.51 13.56
N ILE A 71 12.75 4.36 14.87
CA ILE A 71 12.59 3.05 15.53
C ILE A 71 11.18 2.52 15.34
N THR A 72 10.16 3.36 15.51
CA THR A 72 8.77 2.98 15.32
C THR A 72 8.50 2.56 13.87
N LEU A 73 9.03 3.30 12.92
CA LEU A 73 8.86 3.00 11.50
C LEU A 73 9.57 1.71 11.11
N ALA A 74 10.82 1.53 11.56
CA ALA A 74 11.59 0.32 11.34
C ALA A 74 10.87 -0.92 11.91
N ALA A 75 10.33 -0.83 13.13
CA ALA A 75 9.57 -1.91 13.74
C ALA A 75 8.28 -2.27 12.96
N ARG A 76 7.56 -1.26 12.46
CA ARG A 76 6.35 -1.48 11.64
C ARG A 76 6.64 -2.11 10.28
N LEU A 77 7.80 -1.81 9.71
CA LEU A 77 8.22 -2.26 8.39
C LEU A 77 9.18 -3.46 8.44
N GLU A 78 9.44 -4.01 9.65
CA GLU A 78 10.39 -5.11 9.86
C GLU A 78 10.15 -6.30 8.93
N LYS A 79 8.89 -6.65 8.66
CA LYS A 79 8.53 -7.77 7.78
C LYS A 79 9.06 -7.61 6.35
N PHE A 80 9.21 -6.39 5.87
CA PHE A 80 9.77 -6.12 4.54
C PHE A 80 11.30 -6.31 4.44
N ASN A 81 11.97 -6.59 5.56
CA ASN A 81 13.38 -7.03 5.56
C ASN A 81 13.53 -8.52 5.20
N LEU A 82 12.44 -9.30 5.19
CA LEU A 82 12.47 -10.68 4.74
C LEU A 82 12.77 -10.72 3.23
N GLU A 83 13.76 -11.53 2.84
CA GLU A 83 14.19 -11.65 1.44
C GLU A 83 13.03 -11.98 0.49
N SER A 84 12.12 -12.86 0.93
CA SER A 84 10.94 -13.24 0.15
C SER A 84 10.00 -12.05 -0.11
N LEU A 85 9.79 -11.18 0.88
CA LEU A 85 8.96 -9.97 0.72
C LEU A 85 9.69 -8.88 -0.06
N ALA A 86 10.97 -8.70 0.16
CA ALA A 86 11.77 -7.79 -0.64
C ALA A 86 11.71 -8.16 -2.13
N GLY A 87 11.87 -9.45 -2.46
CA GLY A 87 11.72 -9.95 -3.83
C GLY A 87 10.31 -9.73 -4.40
N LEU A 88 9.27 -10.04 -3.63
CA LEU A 88 7.87 -9.85 -4.04
C LEU A 88 7.51 -8.39 -4.32
N THR A 89 8.12 -7.45 -3.60
CA THR A 89 7.83 -6.01 -3.72
C THR A 89 8.84 -5.23 -4.55
N ALA A 90 9.79 -5.92 -5.19
CA ALA A 90 10.81 -5.29 -6.01
C ALA A 90 10.29 -4.88 -7.39
N THR A 91 9.35 -5.64 -7.95
CA THR A 91 8.82 -5.43 -9.31
C THR A 91 7.30 -5.53 -9.35
N ASP A 92 6.66 -4.86 -10.31
CA ASP A 92 5.23 -5.03 -10.59
C ASP A 92 5.03 -6.13 -11.63
N GLU A 93 4.64 -7.31 -11.18
CA GLU A 93 4.33 -8.47 -12.04
C GLU A 93 2.82 -8.64 -12.28
N LEU A 94 1.97 -7.94 -11.50
CA LEU A 94 0.52 -8.18 -11.52
C LEU A 94 -0.21 -7.37 -12.59
N ASN A 95 0.27 -6.20 -12.95
CA ASN A 95 -0.41 -5.28 -13.87
C ASN A 95 -1.91 -5.14 -13.53
N LEU A 96 -2.20 -4.74 -12.30
CA LEU A 96 -3.56 -4.68 -11.75
C LEU A 96 -4.58 -3.95 -12.63
N PRO A 97 -4.22 -2.85 -13.35
CA PRO A 97 -5.11 -2.19 -14.29
C PRO A 97 -5.71 -3.13 -15.36
N SER A 98 -4.98 -4.16 -15.76
CA SER A 98 -5.41 -5.09 -16.80
C SER A 98 -6.70 -5.86 -16.46
N LEU A 99 -7.01 -6.03 -15.16
CA LEU A 99 -8.23 -6.70 -14.72
C LEU A 99 -9.51 -5.97 -15.14
N GLY A 100 -9.45 -4.65 -15.27
CA GLY A 100 -10.59 -3.83 -15.74
C GLY A 100 -10.60 -3.61 -17.25
N GLU A 101 -9.52 -3.97 -17.96
CA GLU A 101 -9.32 -3.68 -19.38
C GLU A 101 -9.33 -4.92 -20.28
N LYS A 102 -9.01 -6.08 -19.74
CA LYS A 102 -8.89 -7.34 -20.48
C LYS A 102 -9.59 -8.48 -19.74
N LYS A 103 -9.92 -9.54 -20.46
CA LYS A 103 -10.42 -10.79 -19.87
C LYS A 103 -9.26 -11.57 -19.28
N VAL A 104 -8.96 -11.34 -18.02
CA VAL A 104 -7.91 -12.02 -17.25
C VAL A 104 -8.48 -12.56 -15.94
N ALA A 105 -7.80 -13.50 -15.32
CA ALA A 105 -8.12 -14.01 -14.00
C ALA A 105 -6.87 -13.94 -13.11
N LEU A 106 -7.03 -13.34 -11.92
CA LEU A 106 -6.03 -13.31 -10.86
C LEU A 106 -6.45 -14.28 -9.76
N PHE A 107 -5.58 -15.23 -9.42
CA PHE A 107 -5.79 -16.15 -8.31
C PHE A 107 -4.85 -15.78 -7.16
N ALA A 108 -5.40 -15.31 -6.06
CA ALA A 108 -4.67 -15.03 -4.83
C ALA A 108 -4.83 -16.22 -3.87
N LEU A 109 -3.76 -17.00 -3.70
CA LEU A 109 -3.72 -18.11 -2.76
C LEU A 109 -3.28 -17.58 -1.39
N ILE A 110 -4.18 -17.64 -0.42
CA ILE A 110 -3.96 -17.13 0.94
C ILE A 110 -3.93 -18.31 1.90
N PRO A 111 -2.82 -18.53 2.64
CA PRO A 111 -2.76 -19.57 3.64
C PRO A 111 -3.81 -19.33 4.73
N ASP A 112 -4.54 -20.36 5.11
CA ASP A 112 -5.55 -20.33 6.18
C ASP A 112 -4.93 -20.51 7.58
N ASN A 113 -3.77 -21.13 7.65
CA ASN A 113 -3.05 -21.48 8.88
C ASN A 113 -1.96 -20.46 9.27
N ASP A 114 -1.68 -19.45 8.45
CA ASP A 114 -0.67 -18.42 8.72
C ASP A 114 -1.19 -17.01 8.36
N THR A 115 -1.47 -16.23 9.38
CA THR A 115 -1.95 -14.85 9.25
C THR A 115 -0.84 -13.80 9.17
N SER A 116 0.43 -14.21 9.24
CA SER A 116 1.59 -13.31 9.32
C SER A 116 1.68 -12.34 8.15
N PHE A 117 1.18 -12.74 6.97
CA PHE A 117 1.23 -11.98 5.74
C PHE A 117 -0.13 -11.45 5.26
N ASN A 118 -1.19 -11.56 6.07
CA ASN A 118 -2.52 -11.06 5.70
C ASN A 118 -2.55 -9.56 5.37
N PHE A 119 -1.62 -8.77 5.94
CA PHE A 119 -1.47 -7.37 5.58
C PHE A 119 -1.14 -7.15 4.08
N LEU A 120 -0.44 -8.08 3.42
CA LEU A 120 -0.19 -8.02 1.97
C LEU A 120 -1.48 -8.19 1.17
N VAL A 121 -2.38 -9.03 1.66
CA VAL A 121 -3.70 -9.24 1.04
C VAL A 121 -4.52 -7.96 1.14
N SER A 122 -4.50 -7.28 2.30
CA SER A 122 -5.15 -5.99 2.47
C SER A 122 -4.57 -4.93 1.54
N ILE A 123 -3.24 -4.88 1.38
CA ILE A 123 -2.57 -3.97 0.43
C ILE A 123 -2.99 -4.29 -1.01
N LEU A 124 -3.02 -5.57 -1.39
CA LEU A 124 -3.43 -6.00 -2.73
C LEU A 124 -4.86 -5.54 -3.04
N TYR A 125 -5.82 -5.81 -2.15
CA TYR A 125 -7.20 -5.36 -2.36
C TYR A 125 -7.33 -3.84 -2.39
N THR A 126 -6.62 -3.13 -1.51
CA THR A 126 -6.59 -1.67 -1.51
C THR A 126 -6.12 -1.13 -2.86
N GLN A 127 -5.01 -1.64 -3.37
CA GLN A 127 -4.46 -1.23 -4.66
C GLN A 127 -5.40 -1.60 -5.81
N LEU A 128 -5.98 -2.80 -5.79
CA LEU A 128 -6.94 -3.25 -6.81
C LEU A 128 -8.13 -2.31 -6.90
N PHE A 129 -8.83 -2.04 -5.80
CA PHE A 129 -9.98 -1.16 -5.81
C PHE A 129 -9.61 0.27 -6.23
N GLN A 130 -8.51 0.81 -5.70
CA GLN A 130 -8.03 2.14 -6.07
C GLN A 130 -7.74 2.24 -7.58
N GLN A 131 -7.03 1.26 -8.16
CA GLN A 131 -6.68 1.25 -9.57
C GLN A 131 -7.90 1.08 -10.47
N LEU A 132 -8.78 0.13 -10.15
CA LEU A 132 -10.00 -0.11 -10.94
C LEU A 132 -10.95 1.08 -10.90
N PHE A 133 -11.14 1.71 -9.75
CA PHE A 133 -12.00 2.88 -9.61
C PHE A 133 -11.38 4.10 -10.32
N TYR A 134 -10.06 4.29 -10.17
CA TYR A 134 -9.36 5.36 -10.90
C TYR A 134 -9.53 5.20 -12.42
N LEU A 135 -9.35 3.99 -12.95
CA LEU A 135 -9.56 3.71 -14.37
C LEU A 135 -11.00 3.97 -14.81
N ALA A 136 -11.99 3.48 -14.05
CA ALA A 136 -13.39 3.70 -14.34
C ALA A 136 -13.71 5.20 -14.41
N ASP A 137 -13.29 5.96 -13.41
CA ASP A 137 -13.66 7.36 -13.26
C ASP A 137 -12.90 8.28 -14.23
N HIS A 138 -11.59 8.05 -14.46
CA HIS A 138 -10.74 8.98 -15.22
C HIS A 138 -10.48 8.57 -16.66
N LYS A 139 -10.50 7.26 -16.96
CA LYS A 139 -10.21 6.78 -18.31
C LYS A 139 -11.46 6.36 -19.08
N TYR A 140 -12.45 5.79 -18.39
CA TYR A 140 -13.60 5.14 -19.05
C TYR A 140 -14.94 5.79 -18.77
N GLY A 141 -14.97 7.02 -18.24
CA GLY A 141 -16.19 7.81 -18.09
C GLY A 141 -17.19 7.26 -17.06
N GLY A 142 -16.71 6.53 -16.05
CA GLY A 142 -17.47 6.08 -14.89
C GLY A 142 -17.65 4.57 -14.77
N SER A 143 -17.31 3.76 -15.80
CA SER A 143 -17.42 2.30 -15.72
C SER A 143 -16.32 1.60 -16.52
N LEU A 144 -15.80 0.50 -15.99
CA LEU A 144 -14.77 -0.30 -16.65
C LEU A 144 -15.30 -0.93 -17.95
N PRO A 145 -14.47 -1.06 -19.00
CA PRO A 145 -14.86 -1.71 -20.25
C PRO A 145 -15.04 -3.23 -20.10
N VAL A 146 -14.34 -3.84 -19.13
CA VAL A 146 -14.51 -5.25 -18.77
C VAL A 146 -14.98 -5.32 -17.32
N HIS A 147 -16.12 -5.99 -17.10
CA HIS A 147 -16.65 -6.17 -15.74
C HIS A 147 -15.67 -7.00 -14.90
N CYS A 148 -15.30 -6.47 -13.74
CA CYS A 148 -14.41 -7.15 -12.80
C CYS A 148 -15.21 -7.77 -11.67
N HIS A 149 -15.15 -9.10 -11.53
CA HIS A 149 -15.86 -9.84 -10.50
C HIS A 149 -14.89 -10.44 -9.49
N PHE A 150 -15.04 -10.07 -8.23
CA PHE A 150 -14.28 -10.63 -7.11
C PHE A 150 -15.03 -11.81 -6.52
N ILE A 151 -14.35 -12.94 -6.39
CA ILE A 151 -14.86 -14.12 -5.66
C ILE A 151 -13.99 -14.25 -4.40
N MET A 152 -14.56 -13.92 -3.26
CA MET A 152 -13.88 -13.93 -1.97
C MET A 152 -14.32 -15.15 -1.17
N ASP A 153 -13.59 -16.24 -1.31
CA ASP A 153 -13.81 -17.46 -0.55
C ASP A 153 -13.25 -17.30 0.88
N GLU A 154 -13.90 -17.96 1.83
CA GLU A 154 -13.58 -17.81 3.26
C GLU A 154 -13.42 -16.35 3.70
N PHE A 155 -14.34 -15.51 3.28
CA PHE A 155 -14.28 -14.06 3.42
C PHE A 155 -13.94 -13.56 4.83
N ALA A 156 -14.37 -14.28 5.87
CA ALA A 156 -14.07 -13.95 7.26
C ALA A 156 -12.57 -13.97 7.60
N ASN A 157 -11.77 -14.71 6.84
CA ASN A 157 -10.33 -14.86 7.04
C ASN A 157 -9.51 -13.87 6.18
N VAL A 158 -10.18 -13.12 5.32
CA VAL A 158 -9.53 -12.17 4.40
C VAL A 158 -9.31 -10.83 5.11
N SER A 159 -8.09 -10.31 5.06
CA SER A 159 -7.81 -8.94 5.50
C SER A 159 -8.31 -7.96 4.45
N LEU A 160 -9.37 -7.26 4.79
CA LEU A 160 -10.02 -6.28 3.92
C LEU A 160 -9.39 -4.89 4.06
N PRO A 161 -9.53 -4.01 3.05
CA PRO A 161 -9.26 -2.60 3.19
C PRO A 161 -10.16 -1.97 4.26
N ASP A 162 -9.68 -0.90 4.89
CA ASP A 162 -10.52 -0.04 5.69
C ASP A 162 -11.68 0.50 4.86
N ASP A 163 -12.85 0.71 5.47
CA ASP A 163 -14.04 1.21 4.77
C ASP A 163 -14.56 0.31 3.63
N PHE A 164 -14.39 -1.01 3.71
CA PHE A 164 -14.83 -1.95 2.66
C PHE A 164 -16.35 -1.84 2.37
N ASP A 165 -17.18 -1.52 3.34
CA ASP A 165 -18.60 -1.23 3.19
C ASP A 165 -18.85 -0.06 2.22
N LYS A 166 -18.05 0.99 2.31
CA LYS A 166 -18.12 2.14 1.37
C LYS A 166 -17.66 1.74 -0.03
N ILE A 167 -16.61 0.92 -0.12
CA ILE A 167 -16.12 0.38 -1.38
C ILE A 167 -17.24 -0.42 -2.07
N LEU A 168 -17.94 -1.31 -1.35
CA LEU A 168 -19.07 -2.08 -1.86
C LEU A 168 -20.18 -1.20 -2.44
N SER A 169 -20.52 -0.10 -1.75
CA SER A 169 -21.60 0.80 -2.17
C SER A 169 -21.37 1.46 -3.53
N VAL A 170 -20.12 1.65 -3.94
CA VAL A 170 -19.75 2.33 -5.19
C VAL A 170 -19.27 1.41 -6.32
N MET A 171 -19.07 0.12 -6.05
CA MET A 171 -18.54 -0.86 -7.00
C MET A 171 -19.42 -1.00 -8.25
N ARG A 172 -20.74 -1.12 -8.05
CA ARG A 172 -21.69 -1.45 -9.13
C ARG A 172 -21.64 -0.44 -10.28
N SER A 173 -21.62 0.84 -9.97
CA SER A 173 -21.57 1.90 -10.98
C SER A 173 -20.28 1.83 -11.83
N ARG A 174 -19.19 1.34 -11.25
CA ARG A 174 -17.89 1.23 -11.91
C ARG A 174 -17.63 -0.07 -12.66
N GLY A 175 -18.64 -0.93 -12.75
CA GLY A 175 -18.49 -2.23 -13.42
C GLY A 175 -17.71 -3.24 -12.58
N VAL A 176 -17.78 -3.14 -11.26
CA VAL A 176 -17.17 -4.07 -10.31
C VAL A 176 -18.25 -4.73 -9.47
N SER A 177 -18.07 -6.01 -9.17
CA SER A 177 -18.95 -6.77 -8.27
C SER A 177 -18.17 -7.76 -7.42
N VAL A 178 -18.79 -8.25 -6.35
CA VAL A 178 -18.18 -9.21 -5.43
C VAL A 178 -19.16 -10.33 -5.09
N SER A 179 -18.65 -11.56 -5.01
CA SER A 179 -19.31 -12.69 -4.38
C SER A 179 -18.57 -13.04 -3.10
N ILE A 180 -19.27 -12.96 -1.99
CA ILE A 180 -18.74 -13.25 -0.65
C ILE A 180 -19.20 -14.63 -0.25
N ILE A 181 -18.27 -15.52 0.07
CA ILE A 181 -18.55 -16.88 0.54
C ILE A 181 -18.20 -16.97 2.03
N LEU A 182 -19.18 -17.36 2.82
CA LEU A 182 -19.10 -17.46 4.27
C LEU A 182 -19.57 -18.83 4.75
N GLN A 183 -18.99 -19.32 5.82
CA GLN A 183 -19.46 -20.54 6.48
C GLN A 183 -20.75 -20.30 7.28
N ASN A 184 -20.89 -19.10 7.87
CA ASN A 184 -22.10 -18.71 8.60
C ASN A 184 -22.23 -17.18 8.70
N LEU A 185 -23.45 -16.69 8.93
CA LEU A 185 -23.74 -15.25 9.07
C LEU A 185 -23.14 -14.61 10.34
N ALA A 186 -22.80 -15.40 11.36
CA ALA A 186 -22.18 -14.85 12.56
C ALA A 186 -20.80 -14.25 12.27
N GLN A 187 -20.08 -14.79 11.29
CA GLN A 187 -18.81 -14.25 10.82
C GLN A 187 -18.99 -12.84 10.23
N LEU A 188 -20.00 -12.64 9.40
CA LEU A 188 -20.30 -11.32 8.82
C LEU A 188 -20.65 -10.29 9.90
N LYS A 189 -21.48 -10.70 10.87
CA LYS A 189 -21.87 -9.86 12.01
C LYS A 189 -20.66 -9.44 12.85
N ALA A 190 -19.69 -10.34 13.05
CA ALA A 190 -18.48 -10.07 13.79
C ALA A 190 -17.56 -9.07 13.07
N LEU A 191 -17.50 -9.12 11.73
CA LEU A 191 -16.66 -8.22 10.92
C LEU A 191 -17.26 -6.81 10.78
N PHE A 192 -18.57 -6.70 10.61
CA PHE A 192 -19.24 -5.45 10.22
C PHE A 192 -20.25 -4.93 11.24
N GLU A 193 -20.34 -5.53 12.41
CA GLU A 193 -21.19 -5.09 13.52
C GLU A 193 -22.59 -4.62 13.07
N LYS A 194 -22.75 -3.28 12.89
CA LYS A 194 -24.03 -2.65 12.52
C LYS A 194 -24.29 -2.61 11.01
N GLN A 195 -23.27 -2.78 10.18
CA GLN A 195 -23.38 -2.64 8.71
C GLN A 195 -23.59 -3.97 7.99
N TRP A 196 -23.56 -5.12 8.69
CA TRP A 196 -23.67 -6.46 8.09
C TRP A 196 -24.94 -6.68 7.27
N GLU A 197 -26.04 -5.97 7.57
CA GLU A 197 -27.31 -6.08 6.82
C GLU A 197 -27.27 -5.37 5.46
N SER A 198 -26.30 -4.51 5.24
CA SER A 198 -26.13 -3.76 3.98
C SER A 198 -25.07 -4.37 3.04
N ILE A 199 -24.37 -5.37 3.51
CA ILE A 199 -23.38 -6.14 2.77
C ILE A 199 -23.98 -7.43 2.23
#